data_60610c6bb8a5a86e504243da2210454e
#
_entry.id   60610c6bb8a5a86e504243da2210454e
#
_cell.length_a   1.000
_cell.length_b   1.000
_cell.length_c   1.000
_cell.angle_alpha   90.00
_cell.angle_beta   90.00
_cell.angle_gamma   90.00
#
_symmetry.space_group_name_H-M   'P 1'
#
loop_
_entity.id
_entity.type
_entity.pdbx_description
1 polymer ?
#
loop_
_entity_poly.entity_id
_entity_poly.type
_entity_poly.pdbx_seq_one_letter_code
_entity_poly.pdbx_strand_id
1 'polypeptide(L)'
;MYDILQLNDLLLPVLQDIAQGLKITGFKKLDKQALIYKILDSQAVSEASAKDDGKKKPALKGRKPITVKTSNGTEEAEVMSEEPAAAAPTQKARPIKKASPRPERQEKTEAPAAVAQPESSENTEATQAPENLEAAQAPENSAPQQHPPRPQKKEPVFNIEFEGMIEGEGVLEMMPDGYGFLRSSDYNYLSSPDDVYVSPSQIKLFGLKTGDTVQGAVRPPKEGEKYFALIKVDFINGKRPDEVRDRVPFDYLTPLFPNEKLNLFTSPTNYSTRIIDLFTPIGKGQRGLIVAQPKVGKTMLLKEVANAIAANHPEIYLMVVLIDERPEEVTDMERSVRAEVIASTFDEPAEKHVKVSSIALQKAKRLVECGHDVVILLDSITRLARAHNTVAPSSGKVLSGGVEANALLKPKQFFGAARKIEHGGSLTILATALIETGSKMDEVIFEEFKGTGNMELQLDRKLANKRIFPAIDLVGSSTRRDDLLLDKEVLGRMNILRLFINDMNTDEAMNELLKRMRGTKDNEEFLASMNR
;
A
#
# COMPACT_ATOMS: atom_id res chain seq x y z
N MET A 1 15.33 -36.76 17.74
CA MET A 1 14.98 -35.78 16.72
C MET A 1 16.06 -34.77 16.61
N TYR A 2 16.44 -34.44 15.39
CA TYR A 2 17.45 -33.41 15.16
C TYR A 2 16.74 -32.09 14.83
N ASP A 3 17.17 -31.01 15.45
CA ASP A 3 16.68 -29.66 15.14
C ASP A 3 17.50 -29.08 13.96
N ILE A 4 16.89 -28.16 13.20
CA ILE A 4 17.51 -27.53 12.04
C ILE A 4 18.84 -26.84 12.38
N LEU A 5 18.95 -26.26 13.57
CA LEU A 5 20.17 -25.65 14.07
C LEU A 5 21.29 -26.69 14.31
N GLN A 6 20.96 -27.83 14.93
CA GLN A 6 21.90 -28.93 15.15
C GLN A 6 22.39 -29.54 13.85
N LEU A 7 21.52 -29.67 12.85
CA LEU A 7 21.90 -30.22 11.54
C LEU A 7 22.78 -29.24 10.73
N ASN A 8 22.60 -27.94 10.92
CA ASN A 8 23.45 -26.94 10.25
C ASN A 8 24.89 -26.93 10.74
N ASP A 9 25.12 -27.27 12.02
CA ASP A 9 26.44 -27.30 12.62
C ASP A 9 27.23 -28.58 12.28
N LEU A 10 26.57 -29.61 11.75
CA LEU A 10 27.18 -30.87 11.38
C LEU A 10 27.90 -30.82 10.02
N LEU A 11 29.00 -31.55 9.92
CA LEU A 11 29.75 -31.73 8.69
C LEU A 11 29.00 -32.66 7.71
N LEU A 12 29.21 -32.46 6.43
CA LEU A 12 28.54 -33.20 5.34
C LEU A 12 28.64 -34.74 5.48
N PRO A 13 29.78 -35.36 5.89
CA PRO A 13 29.84 -36.80 6.10
C PRO A 13 28.88 -37.29 7.20
N VAL A 14 28.77 -36.55 8.30
CA VAL A 14 27.89 -36.91 9.43
C VAL A 14 26.42 -36.82 9.05
N LEU A 15 26.05 -35.82 8.23
CA LEU A 15 24.70 -35.72 7.66
C LEU A 15 24.38 -36.88 6.73
N GLN A 16 25.34 -37.37 5.97
CA GLN A 16 25.19 -38.56 5.12
C GLN A 16 24.97 -39.83 5.92
N ASP A 17 25.65 -40.00 7.04
CA ASP A 17 25.46 -41.14 7.95
C ASP A 17 24.07 -41.09 8.60
N ILE A 18 23.60 -39.93 9.01
CA ILE A 18 22.24 -39.75 9.53
C ILE A 18 21.20 -40.06 8.44
N ALA A 19 21.40 -39.61 7.22
CA ALA A 19 20.50 -39.87 6.09
C ALA A 19 20.49 -41.37 5.73
N GLN A 20 21.60 -42.06 5.87
CA GLN A 20 21.70 -43.52 5.69
C GLN A 20 20.93 -44.25 6.78
N GLY A 21 21.04 -43.82 8.04
CA GLY A 21 20.28 -44.36 9.18
C GLY A 21 18.77 -44.21 9.00
N LEU A 22 18.32 -43.11 8.39
CA LEU A 22 16.91 -42.82 8.06
C LEU A 22 16.47 -43.45 6.73
N LYS A 23 17.30 -44.25 6.08
CA LYS A 23 17.03 -44.93 4.78
C LYS A 23 16.60 -43.99 3.65
N ILE A 24 17.13 -42.80 3.60
CA ILE A 24 16.84 -41.81 2.56
C ILE A 24 17.55 -42.21 1.26
N THR A 25 16.82 -42.34 0.16
CA THR A 25 17.40 -42.73 -1.14
C THR A 25 18.01 -41.53 -1.86
N GLY A 26 19.20 -41.72 -2.45
CA GLY A 26 19.84 -40.68 -3.28
C GLY A 26 20.61 -39.60 -2.52
N PHE A 27 20.89 -39.74 -1.23
CA PHE A 27 21.54 -38.75 -0.36
C PHE A 27 22.97 -38.35 -0.79
N LYS A 28 23.72 -39.24 -1.49
CA LYS A 28 25.11 -38.99 -1.92
C LYS A 28 25.26 -37.91 -3.03
N LYS A 29 24.16 -37.52 -3.67
CA LYS A 29 24.14 -36.52 -4.76
C LYS A 29 23.56 -35.19 -4.35
N LEU A 30 23.19 -35.03 -3.07
CA LEU A 30 22.51 -33.83 -2.58
C LEU A 30 23.52 -32.89 -1.91
N ASP A 31 23.30 -31.61 -2.08
CA ASP A 31 24.00 -30.55 -1.38
C ASP A 31 23.64 -30.52 0.11
N LYS A 32 24.47 -29.90 0.97
CA LYS A 32 24.30 -29.87 2.42
C LYS A 32 22.91 -29.42 2.84
N GLN A 33 22.41 -28.33 2.24
CA GLN A 33 21.08 -27.80 2.58
C GLN A 33 19.95 -28.73 2.13
N ALA A 34 20.01 -29.27 0.93
CA ALA A 34 19.02 -30.22 0.44
C ALA A 34 18.99 -31.53 1.25
N LEU A 35 20.13 -31.94 1.80
CA LEU A 35 20.23 -33.11 2.66
C LEU A 35 19.57 -32.87 4.03
N ILE A 36 19.78 -31.69 4.63
CA ILE A 36 19.15 -31.29 5.89
C ILE A 36 17.61 -31.27 5.74
N TYR A 37 17.07 -30.66 4.70
CA TYR A 37 15.63 -30.67 4.46
C TYR A 37 15.05 -32.07 4.28
N LYS A 38 15.74 -32.96 3.57
CA LYS A 38 15.29 -34.34 3.42
C LYS A 38 15.33 -35.16 4.70
N ILE A 39 16.28 -34.88 5.59
CA ILE A 39 16.35 -35.49 6.90
C ILE A 39 15.15 -35.04 7.75
N LEU A 40 14.83 -33.75 7.74
CA LEU A 40 13.68 -33.19 8.46
C LEU A 40 12.34 -33.74 7.93
N ASP A 41 12.17 -33.81 6.61
CA ASP A 41 10.99 -34.41 5.98
C ASP A 41 10.79 -35.88 6.37
N SER A 42 11.87 -36.68 6.38
CA SER A 42 11.78 -38.08 6.76
C SER A 42 11.46 -38.27 8.25
N GLN A 43 11.90 -37.36 9.12
CA GLN A 43 11.52 -37.35 10.54
C GLN A 43 10.04 -36.96 10.73
N ALA A 44 9.54 -35.98 10.00
CA ALA A 44 8.13 -35.57 10.02
C ALA A 44 7.19 -36.70 9.54
N VAL A 45 7.57 -37.42 8.49
CA VAL A 45 6.81 -38.57 7.99
C VAL A 45 6.81 -39.75 8.99
N SER A 46 7.94 -39.99 9.68
CA SER A 46 8.03 -41.04 10.71
C SER A 46 7.16 -40.73 11.95
N GLU A 47 6.99 -39.46 12.31
CA GLU A 47 6.08 -39.05 13.39
C GLU A 47 4.60 -39.13 12.98
N ALA A 48 4.30 -38.79 11.73
CA ALA A 48 2.92 -38.92 11.23
C ALA A 48 2.50 -40.40 11.21
N SER A 49 3.38 -41.32 10.86
CA SER A 49 3.11 -42.76 10.89
C SER A 49 3.06 -43.36 12.30
N ALA A 50 3.78 -42.80 13.28
CA ALA A 50 3.74 -43.25 14.68
C ALA A 50 2.46 -42.79 15.42
N LYS A 51 1.75 -41.78 14.93
CA LYS A 51 0.47 -41.32 15.51
C LYS A 51 -0.76 -42.07 14.99
N ASP A 52 -0.64 -42.90 13.96
CA ASP A 52 -1.77 -43.59 13.30
C ASP A 52 -1.95 -45.06 13.73
N ASP A 53 -1.06 -45.61 14.58
CA ASP A 53 -1.13 -47.00 15.06
C ASP A 53 -2.01 -47.19 16.31
N GLY A 54 -2.82 -46.22 16.70
CA GLY A 54 -3.63 -46.21 17.92
C GLY A 54 -5.13 -46.39 17.75
N LYS A 55 -5.72 -46.69 16.57
CA LYS A 55 -7.17 -47.00 16.45
C LYS A 55 -7.50 -47.82 15.20
N LYS A 56 -7.33 -49.12 15.28
CA LYS A 56 -8.03 -50.05 14.39
C LYS A 56 -9.48 -50.22 14.84
N LYS A 57 -10.45 -49.83 13.98
CA LYS A 57 -11.80 -50.37 13.96
C LYS A 57 -12.18 -50.77 12.53
N PRO A 58 -12.99 -51.87 12.37
CA PRO A 58 -13.02 -52.61 11.12
C PRO A 58 -13.98 -52.02 10.08
N ALA A 59 -13.69 -52.37 8.84
CA ALA A 59 -14.49 -52.07 7.66
C ALA A 59 -15.91 -52.65 7.73
N LEU A 60 -16.92 -51.83 7.41
CA LEU A 60 -18.25 -52.27 7.07
C LEU A 60 -18.74 -51.57 5.81
N LYS A 61 -19.18 -52.42 4.90
CA LYS A 61 -19.74 -52.15 3.57
C LYS A 61 -20.94 -51.22 3.60
N GLY A 62 -21.04 -50.44 2.58
CA GLY A 62 -22.10 -49.69 1.94
C GLY A 62 -23.52 -49.65 2.58
N ARG A 63 -24.02 -48.44 2.78
CA ARG A 63 -25.46 -48.17 2.82
C ARG A 63 -25.77 -46.78 2.26
N LYS A 64 -26.82 -46.78 1.44
CA LYS A 64 -27.44 -45.61 0.77
C LYS A 64 -28.03 -44.62 1.78
N PRO A 65 -28.24 -43.35 1.40
CA PRO A 65 -28.74 -42.34 2.30
C PRO A 65 -30.23 -42.54 2.63
N ILE A 66 -30.55 -42.39 3.90
CA ILE A 66 -31.94 -42.42 4.43
C ILE A 66 -32.37 -40.97 4.63
N THR A 67 -33.42 -40.59 3.94
CA THR A 67 -34.21 -39.37 4.17
C THR A 67 -35.03 -39.52 5.45
N VAL A 68 -34.90 -38.58 6.37
CA VAL A 68 -35.78 -38.43 7.53
C VAL A 68 -36.78 -37.33 7.23
N LYS A 69 -38.06 -37.69 7.13
CA LYS A 69 -39.18 -36.76 7.13
C LYS A 69 -39.48 -36.35 8.57
N THR A 70 -39.66 -35.09 8.81
CA THR A 70 -40.49 -34.58 9.92
C THR A 70 -41.55 -33.65 9.37
N SER A 71 -42.74 -33.94 9.79
CA SER A 71 -44.03 -33.42 9.36
C SER A 71 -44.42 -32.13 10.09
N ASN A 72 -45.33 -31.40 9.45
CA ASN A 72 -46.28 -30.36 9.89
C ASN A 72 -45.82 -28.95 9.58
N GLY A 73 -46.59 -28.14 8.94
CA GLY A 73 -47.89 -28.18 8.28
C GLY A 73 -48.24 -26.80 7.75
N THR A 74 -48.99 -26.76 6.66
CA THR A 74 -49.86 -25.68 6.12
C THR A 74 -49.19 -24.33 5.80
N GLU A 75 -49.36 -23.69 4.68
CA GLU A 75 -50.39 -23.55 3.66
C GLU A 75 -49.81 -23.06 2.31
N GLU A 76 -50.60 -23.27 1.29
CA GLU A 76 -50.42 -23.13 -0.14
C GLU A 76 -50.16 -21.71 -0.65
N ALA A 77 -49.38 -21.57 -1.73
CA ALA A 77 -49.66 -20.69 -2.86
C ALA A 77 -48.89 -21.16 -4.11
N GLU A 78 -49.59 -21.19 -5.19
CA GLU A 78 -49.43 -21.89 -6.46
C GLU A 78 -48.18 -21.50 -7.25
N VAL A 79 -47.61 -22.53 -7.87
CA VAL A 79 -46.58 -22.48 -8.92
C VAL A 79 -47.30 -22.56 -10.26
N MET A 80 -47.01 -21.67 -11.18
CA MET A 80 -47.21 -21.91 -12.62
C MET A 80 -45.89 -22.17 -13.29
N SER A 81 -45.74 -23.39 -13.71
CA SER A 81 -44.73 -23.94 -14.58
C SER A 81 -45.13 -23.82 -16.03
N GLU A 82 -44.23 -23.44 -16.93
CA GLU A 82 -44.26 -23.86 -18.33
C GLU A 82 -42.84 -24.12 -18.84
N GLU A 83 -42.57 -25.36 -19.09
CA GLU A 83 -41.64 -25.97 -20.05
C GLU A 83 -42.47 -26.85 -20.98
N PRO A 84 -41.97 -27.42 -22.08
CA PRO A 84 -40.99 -27.05 -23.10
C PRO A 84 -41.49 -27.36 -24.52
N ALA A 85 -40.70 -27.06 -25.57
CA ALA A 85 -40.82 -27.80 -26.83
C ALA A 85 -39.49 -27.87 -27.58
N ALA A 86 -39.13 -29.11 -27.89
CA ALA A 86 -38.00 -29.61 -28.61
C ALA A 86 -38.07 -29.38 -30.13
N ALA A 87 -36.94 -29.37 -30.85
CA ALA A 87 -36.53 -30.35 -31.85
C ALA A 87 -35.38 -29.81 -32.74
N ALA A 88 -34.34 -30.56 -32.82
CA ALA A 88 -33.34 -30.57 -33.87
C ALA A 88 -33.94 -31.23 -35.15
N PRO A 89 -33.31 -31.26 -36.34
CA PRO A 89 -31.96 -31.81 -36.54
C PRO A 89 -31.08 -31.25 -37.74
N THR A 90 -29.80 -31.50 -37.61
CA THR A 90 -28.79 -31.92 -38.62
C THR A 90 -28.74 -31.34 -40.03
N GLN A 91 -27.54 -30.87 -40.48
CA GLN A 91 -26.72 -31.47 -41.52
C GLN A 91 -25.39 -30.74 -41.64
N LYS A 92 -24.30 -31.46 -41.42
CA LYS A 92 -23.15 -31.89 -42.19
C LYS A 92 -22.84 -31.08 -43.49
N ALA A 93 -21.59 -30.52 -43.57
CA ALA A 93 -20.57 -30.99 -44.52
C ALA A 93 -19.30 -30.10 -44.43
N ARG A 94 -18.18 -30.79 -44.41
CA ARG A 94 -16.80 -30.41 -44.73
C ARG A 94 -16.62 -30.33 -46.27
N PRO A 95 -15.39 -30.09 -46.76
CA PRO A 95 -14.30 -29.15 -46.56
C PRO A 95 -13.88 -28.45 -47.88
N ILE A 96 -12.77 -27.70 -47.95
CA ILE A 96 -11.75 -27.73 -49.02
C ILE A 96 -10.80 -26.52 -48.97
N LYS A 97 -9.55 -26.83 -48.70
CA LYS A 97 -8.23 -26.55 -49.28
C LYS A 97 -7.73 -25.12 -49.46
N LYS A 98 -6.61 -24.89 -48.80
CA LYS A 98 -5.24 -24.60 -49.28
C LYS A 98 -5.11 -23.73 -50.54
N ALA A 99 -4.35 -22.63 -50.39
CA ALA A 99 -3.13 -22.36 -51.17
C ALA A 99 -2.48 -21.03 -50.73
N SER A 100 -1.22 -21.12 -50.36
CA SER A 100 -0.22 -20.07 -50.57
C SER A 100 0.26 -20.17 -52.01
N PRO A 101 0.94 -19.18 -52.59
CA PRO A 101 2.29 -18.78 -52.20
C PRO A 101 2.65 -17.28 -52.46
N ARG A 102 3.78 -16.92 -51.87
CA ARG A 102 4.67 -15.82 -52.18
C ARG A 102 5.07 -15.77 -53.66
N PRO A 103 5.47 -14.61 -54.27
CA PRO A 103 6.89 -14.36 -54.36
C PRO A 103 7.36 -12.91 -54.14
N GLU A 104 8.65 -12.86 -53.86
CA GLU A 104 9.59 -11.75 -53.83
C GLU A 104 9.67 -10.89 -55.08
N ARG A 105 10.07 -9.62 -54.90
CA ARG A 105 11.12 -8.91 -55.67
C ARG A 105 11.47 -7.60 -54.97
N GLN A 106 12.60 -7.47 -54.42
CA GLN A 106 13.85 -6.80 -54.78
C GLN A 106 13.73 -5.65 -55.79
N GLU A 107 14.22 -4.51 -55.46
CA GLU A 107 15.42 -3.77 -55.86
C GLU A 107 15.19 -2.27 -55.59
N LYS A 108 16.06 -1.62 -54.99
CA LYS A 108 17.37 -1.04 -55.12
C LYS A 108 17.34 0.49 -54.99
N THR A 109 18.28 0.92 -54.17
CA THR A 109 19.22 2.05 -54.26
C THR A 109 18.63 3.45 -54.39
N GLU A 110 19.02 4.39 -53.50
CA GLU A 110 20.28 5.16 -53.59
C GLU A 110 20.43 6.07 -52.35
N ALA A 111 21.62 6.09 -51.79
CA ALA A 111 22.16 7.21 -51.06
C ALA A 111 22.90 8.11 -52.08
N PRO A 112 23.22 9.36 -51.83
CA PRO A 112 24.48 9.66 -51.18
C PRO A 112 24.58 11.02 -50.38
N ALA A 113 25.67 11.05 -49.63
CA ALA A 113 26.67 12.09 -49.34
C ALA A 113 26.28 13.19 -48.32
N ALA A 114 26.90 13.29 -47.19
CA ALA A 114 28.31 13.60 -46.81
C ALA A 114 28.67 15.09 -46.84
N VAL A 115 29.51 15.44 -45.87
CA VAL A 115 30.39 16.63 -45.72
C VAL A 115 30.00 17.49 -44.51
N ALA A 116 30.84 17.84 -43.52
CA ALA A 116 32.25 17.66 -43.24
C ALA A 116 32.52 18.06 -41.77
N GLN A 117 33.56 17.48 -41.20
CA GLN A 117 34.35 18.06 -40.10
C GLN A 117 35.27 19.17 -40.63
N PRO A 118 35.88 20.03 -39.82
CA PRO A 118 37.29 19.84 -39.45
C PRO A 118 37.58 20.09 -37.95
N GLU A 119 38.41 19.27 -37.30
CA GLU A 119 39.89 19.35 -37.11
C GLU A 119 40.33 20.70 -36.48
N SER A 120 41.20 20.75 -35.51
CA SER A 120 42.54 20.22 -35.27
C SER A 120 42.99 20.74 -33.86
N SER A 121 43.92 20.31 -33.14
CA SER A 121 45.17 19.59 -33.29
C SER A 121 45.93 19.62 -31.95
N GLU A 122 46.57 18.51 -31.63
CA GLU A 122 48.01 18.37 -31.32
C GLU A 122 48.52 18.95 -29.98
N ASN A 123 49.33 18.32 -29.21
CA ASN A 123 50.49 17.46 -29.44
C ASN A 123 50.91 16.74 -28.13
N THR A 124 51.21 15.46 -28.20
CA THR A 124 52.49 14.74 -27.99
C THR A 124 53.33 15.13 -26.77
N GLU A 125 53.82 14.23 -25.95
CA GLU A 125 54.87 13.24 -26.22
C GLU A 125 55.02 12.20 -25.11
N ALA A 126 55.32 10.99 -25.54
CA ALA A 126 55.73 9.81 -24.79
C ALA A 126 57.25 9.89 -24.44
N THR A 127 57.69 9.12 -23.45
CA THR A 127 58.94 8.31 -23.52
C THR A 127 59.06 7.36 -22.33
N GLN A 128 58.85 6.06 -22.53
CA GLN A 128 59.72 4.88 -22.44
C GLN A 128 60.46 4.60 -21.14
N ALA A 129 60.23 3.40 -20.67
CA ALA A 129 61.11 2.63 -19.78
C ALA A 129 62.41 2.18 -20.48
N PRO A 130 63.44 1.74 -19.74
CA PRO A 130 63.78 0.34 -19.86
C PRO A 130 64.20 -0.37 -18.55
N GLU A 131 64.00 -1.68 -18.59
CA GLU A 131 64.61 -2.73 -17.73
C GLU A 131 66.16 -2.68 -17.76
N ASN A 132 66.80 -3.07 -16.65
CA ASN A 132 67.67 -4.23 -16.66
C ASN A 132 68.17 -4.67 -15.28
N LEU A 133 68.27 -5.98 -15.20
CA LEU A 133 68.86 -6.87 -14.21
C LEU A 133 70.33 -6.55 -13.87
N GLU A 134 70.75 -6.83 -12.60
CA GLU A 134 71.66 -7.92 -12.30
C GLU A 134 72.05 -8.01 -10.82
N ALA A 135 72.27 -9.23 -10.41
CA ALA A 135 72.57 -9.74 -9.11
C ALA A 135 73.98 -9.40 -8.58
N ALA A 136 74.16 -9.38 -7.27
CA ALA A 136 75.21 -10.12 -6.57
C ALA A 136 75.29 -9.81 -5.06
N GLN A 137 75.18 -10.85 -4.27
CA GLN A 137 75.95 -11.27 -3.07
C GLN A 137 76.04 -10.34 -1.82
N ALA A 138 75.59 -10.95 -0.74
CA ALA A 138 75.83 -10.58 0.65
C ALA A 138 77.33 -10.63 1.04
N PRO A 139 77.78 -9.97 2.16
CA PRO A 139 77.75 -10.69 3.43
C PRO A 139 77.44 -9.87 4.69
N GLU A 140 77.05 -10.63 5.66
CA GLU A 140 76.89 -10.55 7.11
C GLU A 140 77.35 -9.33 7.93
N ASN A 141 76.59 -9.16 9.04
CA ASN A 141 76.91 -8.60 10.35
C ASN A 141 76.78 -7.10 10.56
N SER A 142 75.73 -6.75 11.29
CA SER A 142 75.85 -6.09 12.60
C SER A 142 74.49 -5.65 13.18
N ALA A 143 74.28 -5.95 14.44
CA ALA A 143 73.41 -5.48 15.52
C ALA A 143 72.15 -4.61 15.25
N PRO A 144 71.07 -4.81 16.02
CA PRO A 144 69.78 -4.12 15.82
C PRO A 144 69.81 -2.69 16.35
N GLN A 145 69.71 -1.73 15.48
CA GLN A 145 69.35 -0.36 15.86
C GLN A 145 67.88 -0.24 16.09
N GLN A 146 67.49 0.06 17.31
CA GLN A 146 66.15 0.43 17.69
C GLN A 146 65.72 1.70 16.97
N HIS A 147 64.78 1.59 16.03
CA HIS A 147 64.06 2.74 15.50
C HIS A 147 63.12 3.29 16.56
N PRO A 148 63.10 4.61 16.82
CA PRO A 148 62.09 5.20 17.69
C PRO A 148 60.70 5.00 17.09
N PRO A 149 59.65 4.78 17.90
CA PRO A 149 58.30 4.58 17.40
C PRO A 149 57.85 5.86 16.66
N ARG A 150 57.39 5.69 15.41
CA ARG A 150 56.69 6.73 14.69
C ARG A 150 55.54 7.23 15.55
N PRO A 151 55.39 8.56 15.75
CA PRO A 151 54.24 9.07 16.46
C PRO A 151 52.99 8.72 15.62
N GLN A 152 52.13 7.85 16.17
CA GLN A 152 50.80 7.66 15.65
C GLN A 152 50.11 9.01 15.66
N LYS A 153 49.78 9.54 14.48
CA LYS A 153 48.85 10.65 14.35
C LYS A 153 47.55 10.24 15.06
N LYS A 154 47.35 10.76 16.26
CA LYS A 154 46.05 10.76 16.91
C LYS A 154 45.13 11.53 15.97
N GLU A 155 44.23 10.84 15.32
CA GLU A 155 43.10 11.47 14.67
C GLU A 155 42.38 12.34 15.70
N PRO A 156 41.97 13.56 15.36
CA PRO A 156 41.28 14.41 16.31
C PRO A 156 40.00 13.72 16.71
N VAL A 157 39.93 13.24 17.96
CA VAL A 157 38.71 12.79 18.57
C VAL A 157 37.84 14.03 18.74
N PHE A 158 36.85 14.20 17.85
CA PHE A 158 35.79 15.18 18.04
C PHE A 158 34.93 14.71 19.21
N ASN A 159 35.37 15.00 20.44
CA ASN A 159 34.53 14.95 21.60
C ASN A 159 33.64 16.20 21.58
N ILE A 160 32.57 16.16 20.82
CA ILE A 160 31.51 17.13 20.96
C ILE A 160 30.67 16.64 22.15
N GLU A 161 30.96 17.13 23.33
CA GLU A 161 30.05 17.01 24.46
C GLU A 161 28.86 17.93 24.16
N PHE A 162 27.77 17.34 23.69
CA PHE A 162 26.50 18.04 23.59
C PHE A 162 25.99 18.27 25.02
N GLU A 163 26.17 19.45 25.56
CA GLU A 163 25.49 19.94 26.75
C GLU A 163 24.01 20.19 26.44
N GLY A 164 23.22 19.14 26.25
CA GLY A 164 21.79 19.21 26.01
C GLY A 164 21.22 17.86 25.56
N MET A 165 20.00 17.57 25.95
CA MET A 165 19.25 16.45 25.40
C MET A 165 18.75 16.83 24.00
N ILE A 166 19.14 16.08 22.98
CA ILE A 166 18.59 16.22 21.64
C ILE A 166 17.28 15.46 21.61
N GLU A 167 16.19 16.15 21.32
CA GLU A 167 14.89 15.49 21.10
C GLU A 167 14.83 15.00 19.65
N GLY A 168 14.36 13.76 19.48
CA GLY A 168 14.14 13.14 18.18
C GLY A 168 12.74 12.57 18.10
N GLU A 169 12.12 12.70 16.93
CA GLU A 169 10.83 12.09 16.60
C GLU A 169 10.96 11.26 15.33
N GLY A 170 10.28 10.13 15.28
CA GLY A 170 10.25 9.29 14.08
C GLY A 170 9.28 8.14 14.19
N VAL A 171 9.01 7.51 13.05
CA VAL A 171 8.15 6.32 12.97
C VAL A 171 9.01 5.06 13.03
N LEU A 172 8.68 4.16 13.95
CA LEU A 172 9.42 2.92 14.15
C LEU A 172 9.22 1.95 12.99
N GLU A 173 10.31 1.55 12.35
CA GLU A 173 10.40 0.39 11.47
C GLU A 173 11.20 -0.71 12.19
N MET A 174 10.57 -1.85 12.46
CA MET A 174 11.23 -2.98 13.09
C MET A 174 11.95 -3.84 12.05
N MET A 175 13.17 -4.25 12.38
CA MET A 175 13.96 -5.20 11.60
C MET A 175 13.70 -6.65 12.03
N PRO A 176 13.93 -7.64 11.15
CA PRO A 176 13.74 -9.06 11.48
C PRO A 176 14.52 -9.52 12.72
N ASP A 177 15.68 -8.90 12.97
CA ASP A 177 16.56 -9.23 14.11
C ASP A 177 16.06 -8.66 15.46
N GLY A 178 14.90 -7.99 15.46
CA GLY A 178 14.22 -7.52 16.67
C GLY A 178 14.67 -6.16 17.19
N TYR A 179 15.59 -5.46 16.55
CA TYR A 179 15.86 -4.04 16.75
C TYR A 179 15.04 -3.19 15.76
N GLY A 180 15.07 -1.87 15.87
CA GLY A 180 14.36 -1.00 14.97
C GLY A 180 15.08 0.32 14.72
N PHE A 181 14.53 1.09 13.76
CA PHE A 181 14.93 2.44 13.47
C PHE A 181 13.72 3.38 13.51
N LEU A 182 13.89 4.56 14.09
CA LEU A 182 12.94 5.64 13.91
C LEU A 182 13.25 6.32 12.59
N ARG A 183 12.29 6.31 11.69
CA ARG A 183 12.39 6.90 10.35
C ARG A 183 11.83 8.32 10.36
N SER A 184 12.55 9.26 9.73
CA SER A 184 12.11 10.65 9.60
C SER A 184 11.01 10.82 8.56
N SER A 185 10.07 11.75 8.83
CA SER A 185 9.08 12.24 7.88
C SER A 185 9.71 12.88 6.65
N ASP A 186 10.85 13.57 6.80
CA ASP A 186 11.54 14.29 5.73
C ASP A 186 12.01 13.38 4.59
N TYR A 187 12.20 12.09 4.89
CA TYR A 187 12.57 11.06 3.91
C TYR A 187 11.39 10.11 3.60
N ASN A 188 10.16 10.55 3.82
CA ASN A 188 8.95 9.73 3.62
C ASN A 188 9.04 8.37 4.34
N TYR A 189 9.64 8.35 5.52
CA TYR A 189 9.86 7.16 6.37
C TYR A 189 10.73 6.06 5.72
N LEU A 190 11.52 6.42 4.72
CA LEU A 190 12.51 5.53 4.13
C LEU A 190 13.83 5.62 4.89
N SER A 191 14.75 4.69 4.60
CA SER A 191 16.08 4.69 5.21
C SER A 191 16.85 5.95 4.87
N SER A 192 17.35 6.62 5.89
CA SER A 192 18.02 7.92 5.81
C SER A 192 19.24 7.98 6.72
N PRO A 193 20.12 8.99 6.56
CA PRO A 193 21.20 9.26 7.51
C PRO A 193 20.71 9.63 8.91
N ASP A 194 19.50 10.17 9.02
CA ASP A 194 18.87 10.65 10.26
C ASP A 194 18.17 9.56 11.07
N ASP A 195 18.31 8.31 10.63
CA ASP A 195 17.70 7.17 11.32
C ASP A 195 18.23 7.02 12.74
N VAL A 196 17.34 6.87 13.71
CA VAL A 196 17.67 6.67 15.12
C VAL A 196 17.48 5.20 15.49
N TYR A 197 18.54 4.58 16.00
CA TYR A 197 18.52 3.19 16.43
C TYR A 197 17.72 3.00 17.72
N VAL A 198 16.85 1.99 17.73
CA VAL A 198 16.06 1.57 18.89
C VAL A 198 16.42 0.14 19.28
N SER A 199 16.80 -0.07 20.53
CA SER A 199 17.24 -1.38 21.00
C SER A 199 16.09 -2.37 21.18
N PRO A 200 16.34 -3.69 21.06
CA PRO A 200 15.32 -4.72 21.31
C PRO A 200 14.74 -4.68 22.73
N SER A 201 15.54 -4.25 23.71
CA SER A 201 15.09 -4.09 25.10
C SER A 201 14.07 -2.97 25.25
N GLN A 202 14.27 -1.82 24.59
CA GLN A 202 13.32 -0.70 24.58
C GLN A 202 12.02 -1.11 23.87
N ILE A 203 12.12 -1.78 22.73
CA ILE A 203 10.95 -2.28 21.99
C ILE A 203 10.08 -3.18 22.87
N LYS A 204 10.70 -4.13 23.59
CA LYS A 204 9.99 -5.03 24.51
C LYS A 204 9.44 -4.32 25.74
N LEU A 205 10.20 -3.39 26.33
CA LEU A 205 9.81 -2.66 27.54
C LEU A 205 8.55 -1.82 27.31
N PHE A 206 8.50 -1.08 26.21
CA PHE A 206 7.40 -0.18 25.88
C PHE A 206 6.32 -0.81 24.99
N GLY A 207 6.50 -2.07 24.56
CA GLY A 207 5.55 -2.76 23.67
C GLY A 207 5.42 -2.09 22.30
N LEU A 208 6.52 -1.52 21.77
CA LEU A 208 6.54 -0.80 20.51
C LEU A 208 6.26 -1.74 19.33
N LYS A 209 5.60 -1.21 18.32
CA LYS A 209 5.27 -1.91 17.08
C LYS A 209 5.66 -1.08 15.87
N THR A 210 5.86 -1.73 14.72
CA THR A 210 6.07 -1.01 13.46
C THR A 210 4.92 -0.03 13.20
N GLY A 211 5.28 1.22 12.87
CA GLY A 211 4.33 2.29 12.65
C GLY A 211 4.08 3.19 13.87
N ASP A 212 4.62 2.87 15.05
CA ASP A 212 4.53 3.76 16.21
C ASP A 212 5.37 5.02 15.97
N THR A 213 4.78 6.18 16.17
CA THR A 213 5.50 7.46 16.24
C THR A 213 6.06 7.60 17.62
N VAL A 214 7.39 7.61 17.74
CA VAL A 214 8.10 7.70 19.02
C VAL A 214 8.83 9.03 19.10
N GLN A 215 8.62 9.75 20.18
CA GLN A 215 9.32 10.98 20.52
C GLN A 215 10.11 10.77 21.81
N GLY A 216 11.38 11.22 21.81
CA GLY A 216 12.22 11.06 22.97
C GLY A 216 13.63 11.59 22.81
N ALA A 217 14.43 11.41 23.86
CA ALA A 217 15.82 11.87 23.87
C ALA A 217 16.73 10.92 23.11
N VAL A 218 17.55 11.48 22.23
CA VAL A 218 18.54 10.76 21.42
C VAL A 218 19.94 11.21 21.75
N ARG A 219 20.93 10.33 21.54
CA ARG A 219 22.35 10.64 21.66
C ARG A 219 23.07 10.48 20.33
N PRO A 220 24.12 11.24 20.10
CA PRO A 220 24.96 11.06 18.94
C PRO A 220 25.65 9.69 18.93
N PRO A 221 26.08 9.21 17.75
CA PRO A 221 26.81 7.97 17.61
C PRO A 221 28.15 8.04 18.34
N LYS A 222 28.52 6.96 19.04
CA LYS A 222 29.85 6.77 19.64
C LYS A 222 30.84 6.28 18.59
N GLU A 223 32.13 6.25 18.95
CA GLU A 223 33.16 5.64 18.09
C GLU A 223 32.77 4.21 17.70
N GLY A 224 32.67 3.96 16.37
CA GLY A 224 32.25 2.68 15.82
C GLY A 224 30.73 2.51 15.61
N GLU A 225 29.90 3.41 16.12
CA GLU A 225 28.46 3.43 15.84
C GLU A 225 28.17 4.29 14.59
N LYS A 226 27.20 3.88 13.79
CA LYS A 226 26.82 4.59 12.54
C LYS A 226 25.61 5.50 12.70
N TYR A 227 24.74 5.22 13.66
CA TYR A 227 23.44 5.87 13.82
C TYR A 227 23.31 6.52 15.20
N PHE A 228 22.46 7.53 15.29
CA PHE A 228 21.98 8.05 16.57
C PHE A 228 21.25 6.94 17.32
N ALA A 229 21.23 7.01 18.66
CA ALA A 229 20.58 6.01 19.48
C ALA A 229 19.55 6.66 20.42
N LEU A 230 18.37 6.06 20.50
CA LEU A 230 17.32 6.47 21.42
C LEU A 230 17.74 6.12 22.86
N ILE A 231 17.74 7.12 23.76
CA ILE A 231 18.05 6.94 25.18
C ILE A 231 16.76 6.75 25.98
N LYS A 232 15.79 7.64 25.77
CA LYS A 232 14.57 7.74 26.57
C LYS A 232 13.37 7.92 25.63
N VAL A 233 12.27 7.28 25.94
CA VAL A 233 10.98 7.47 25.26
C VAL A 233 10.13 8.38 26.12
N ASP A 234 9.69 9.51 25.59
CA ASP A 234 8.84 10.46 26.27
C ASP A 234 7.38 10.30 25.85
N PHE A 235 7.11 10.17 24.55
CA PHE A 235 5.78 9.96 24.01
C PHE A 235 5.77 8.88 22.93
N ILE A 236 4.65 8.17 22.84
CA ILE A 236 4.35 7.19 21.80
C ILE A 236 2.98 7.54 21.24
N ASN A 237 2.91 7.87 19.94
CA ASN A 237 1.67 8.30 19.28
C ASN A 237 0.95 9.46 20.04
N GLY A 238 1.71 10.41 20.59
CA GLY A 238 1.19 11.55 21.33
C GLY A 238 0.71 11.24 22.76
N LYS A 239 0.87 9.99 23.25
CA LYS A 239 0.51 9.56 24.61
C LYS A 239 1.73 9.10 25.40
N ARG A 240 1.58 9.02 26.72
CA ARG A 240 2.63 8.49 27.58
C ARG A 240 2.81 6.98 27.36
N PRO A 241 4.03 6.45 27.52
CA PRO A 241 4.30 5.02 27.30
C PRO A 241 3.42 4.08 28.15
N ASP A 242 3.09 4.48 29.37
CA ASP A 242 2.26 3.68 30.30
C ASP A 242 0.82 3.49 29.76
N GLU A 243 0.27 4.50 29.08
CA GLU A 243 -1.09 4.47 28.52
C GLU A 243 -1.17 3.62 27.24
N VAL A 244 -0.06 3.50 26.53
CA VAL A 244 0.01 2.85 25.21
C VAL A 244 0.36 1.37 25.29
N ARG A 245 1.02 0.95 26.39
CA ARG A 245 1.58 -0.39 26.56
C ARG A 245 0.55 -1.51 26.40
N ASP A 246 -0.63 -1.34 26.98
CA ASP A 246 -1.68 -2.36 27.05
C ASP A 246 -2.79 -2.16 25.98
N ARG A 247 -2.49 -1.36 24.93
CA ARG A 247 -3.46 -1.08 23.85
C ARG A 247 -3.86 -2.35 23.09
N VAL A 248 -5.14 -2.43 22.74
CA VAL A 248 -5.68 -3.51 21.90
C VAL A 248 -5.19 -3.32 20.46
N PRO A 249 -4.62 -4.36 19.83
CA PRO A 249 -4.21 -4.29 18.43
C PRO A 249 -5.38 -3.97 17.48
N PHE A 250 -5.10 -3.21 16.42
CA PHE A 250 -6.10 -2.72 15.45
C PHE A 250 -7.04 -3.80 14.90
N ASP A 251 -6.50 -4.98 14.64
CA ASP A 251 -7.26 -6.06 14.01
C ASP A 251 -8.30 -6.71 14.95
N TYR A 252 -8.19 -6.47 16.26
CA TYR A 252 -9.12 -6.95 17.29
C TYR A 252 -10.12 -5.90 17.76
N LEU A 253 -10.03 -4.66 17.23
CA LEU A 253 -10.96 -3.59 17.56
C LEU A 253 -12.29 -3.80 16.84
N THR A 254 -13.43 -3.58 17.54
CA THR A 254 -14.78 -3.77 16.99
C THR A 254 -15.11 -2.68 15.95
N PRO A 255 -15.35 -3.05 14.66
CA PRO A 255 -15.66 -2.08 13.64
C PRO A 255 -17.15 -1.69 13.65
N LEU A 256 -17.44 -0.39 13.52
CA LEU A 256 -18.78 0.16 13.37
C LEU A 256 -18.94 0.83 11.99
N PHE A 257 -20.20 1.08 11.60
CA PHE A 257 -20.51 1.97 10.50
C PHE A 257 -20.17 3.42 10.89
N PRO A 258 -19.76 4.27 9.92
CA PRO A 258 -19.62 5.69 10.14
C PRO A 258 -20.94 6.30 10.62
N ASN A 259 -20.94 6.92 11.79
CA ASN A 259 -22.09 7.58 12.42
C ASN A 259 -21.82 9.02 12.85
N GLU A 260 -20.57 9.47 12.73
CA GLU A 260 -20.15 10.84 12.99
C GLU A 260 -19.76 11.48 11.66
N LYS A 261 -20.52 12.48 11.23
CA LYS A 261 -20.28 13.21 9.98
C LYS A 261 -19.08 14.14 10.11
N LEU A 262 -18.23 14.16 9.08
CA LEU A 262 -17.21 15.20 8.91
C LEU A 262 -17.86 16.43 8.26
N ASN A 263 -17.83 17.56 8.94
CA ASN A 263 -18.31 18.81 8.38
C ASN A 263 -17.27 19.39 7.41
N LEU A 264 -17.68 19.53 6.15
CA LEU A 264 -16.81 20.06 5.10
C LEU A 264 -17.13 21.52 4.72
N PHE A 265 -18.08 22.14 5.38
CA PHE A 265 -18.43 23.52 5.09
C PHE A 265 -17.30 24.47 5.53
N THR A 266 -16.79 25.29 4.61
CA THR A 266 -15.74 26.28 4.86
C THR A 266 -16.22 27.71 4.55
N SER A 267 -16.85 27.89 3.40
CA SER A 267 -17.38 29.19 2.96
C SER A 267 -18.59 29.02 2.07
N PRO A 268 -19.47 30.04 2.01
CA PRO A 268 -20.67 30.04 1.14
C PRO A 268 -20.34 29.84 -0.35
N THR A 269 -19.15 30.27 -0.78
CA THR A 269 -18.69 30.24 -2.16
C THR A 269 -17.98 28.95 -2.55
N ASN A 270 -17.60 28.11 -1.59
CA ASN A 270 -16.99 26.81 -1.89
C ASN A 270 -18.08 25.76 -2.17
N TYR A 271 -18.51 25.71 -3.43
CA TYR A 271 -19.56 24.77 -3.86
C TYR A 271 -19.10 23.32 -3.83
N SER A 272 -17.80 23.04 -4.01
CA SER A 272 -17.28 21.67 -4.02
C SER A 272 -17.55 20.96 -2.69
N THR A 273 -17.11 21.55 -1.59
CA THR A 273 -17.30 20.98 -0.25
C THR A 273 -18.77 20.96 0.18
N ARG A 274 -19.54 21.97 -0.21
CA ARG A 274 -20.98 22.03 0.05
C ARG A 274 -21.75 20.90 -0.67
N ILE A 275 -21.43 20.64 -1.94
CA ILE A 275 -22.07 19.58 -2.74
C ILE A 275 -21.69 18.19 -2.21
N ILE A 276 -20.42 17.98 -1.86
CA ILE A 276 -19.97 16.72 -1.24
C ILE A 276 -20.74 16.48 0.06
N ASP A 277 -20.86 17.50 0.89
CA ASP A 277 -21.52 17.42 2.19
C ASP A 277 -23.02 17.08 2.10
N LEU A 278 -23.67 17.43 0.99
CA LEU A 278 -25.06 17.11 0.70
C LEU A 278 -25.23 15.74 0.03
N PHE A 279 -24.51 15.49 -1.05
CA PHE A 279 -24.74 14.33 -1.90
C PHE A 279 -23.95 13.08 -1.49
N THR A 280 -22.76 13.28 -0.95
CA THR A 280 -21.86 12.21 -0.54
C THR A 280 -21.25 12.53 0.82
N PRO A 281 -22.09 12.59 1.88
CA PRO A 281 -21.59 12.90 3.22
C PRO A 281 -20.50 11.90 3.61
N ILE A 282 -19.44 12.43 4.22
CA ILE A 282 -18.30 11.66 4.68
C ILE A 282 -18.37 11.55 6.19
N GLY A 283 -18.24 10.33 6.70
CA GLY A 283 -18.21 10.09 8.15
C GLY A 283 -16.85 9.59 8.63
N LYS A 284 -16.58 9.73 9.91
CA LYS A 284 -15.41 9.13 10.58
C LYS A 284 -15.44 7.62 10.43
N GLY A 285 -14.44 7.04 9.76
CA GLY A 285 -14.39 5.62 9.42
C GLY A 285 -14.86 5.28 8.00
N GLN A 286 -15.11 6.28 7.14
CA GLN A 286 -15.57 6.10 5.77
C GLN A 286 -14.51 5.45 4.87
N ARG A 287 -14.95 4.58 3.95
CA ARG A 287 -14.17 4.07 2.82
C ARG A 287 -14.69 4.70 1.54
N GLY A 288 -14.15 5.88 1.20
CA GLY A 288 -14.62 6.66 0.04
C GLY A 288 -13.76 6.46 -1.19
N LEU A 289 -14.41 6.25 -2.35
CA LEU A 289 -13.77 6.30 -3.65
C LEU A 289 -14.15 7.58 -4.37
N ILE A 290 -13.14 8.35 -4.77
CA ILE A 290 -13.28 9.49 -5.69
C ILE A 290 -12.92 8.99 -7.07
N VAL A 291 -13.93 8.68 -7.86
CA VAL A 291 -13.79 8.12 -9.20
C VAL A 291 -13.54 9.24 -10.19
N ALA A 292 -12.40 9.22 -10.83
CA ALA A 292 -11.98 10.33 -11.68
C ALA A 292 -11.41 9.86 -13.02
N GLN A 293 -11.87 10.47 -14.09
CA GLN A 293 -11.20 10.42 -15.38
C GLN A 293 -9.97 11.35 -15.39
N PRO A 294 -9.01 11.17 -16.29
CA PRO A 294 -7.89 12.10 -16.40
C PRO A 294 -8.34 13.54 -16.69
N LYS A 295 -7.73 14.54 -16.00
CA LYS A 295 -7.94 15.99 -16.19
C LYS A 295 -9.32 16.53 -15.78
N VAL A 296 -9.98 15.95 -14.80
CA VAL A 296 -11.29 16.42 -14.29
C VAL A 296 -11.19 17.30 -13.03
N GLY A 297 -9.98 17.58 -12.53
CA GLY A 297 -9.78 18.43 -11.35
C GLY A 297 -9.75 17.67 -10.02
N LYS A 298 -9.39 16.36 -10.02
CA LYS A 298 -9.30 15.52 -8.81
C LYS A 298 -8.44 16.13 -7.71
N THR A 299 -7.24 16.64 -8.06
CA THR A 299 -6.26 17.18 -7.11
C THR A 299 -6.78 18.44 -6.42
N MET A 300 -7.48 19.33 -7.15
CA MET A 300 -8.10 20.51 -6.57
C MET A 300 -9.19 20.12 -5.57
N LEU A 301 -10.03 19.16 -5.92
CA LEU A 301 -11.08 18.66 -5.04
C LEU A 301 -10.51 18.05 -3.75
N LEU A 302 -9.44 17.25 -3.87
CA LEU A 302 -8.74 16.68 -2.70
C LEU A 302 -8.19 17.76 -1.78
N LYS A 303 -7.59 18.84 -2.34
CA LYS A 303 -7.09 19.97 -1.55
C LYS A 303 -8.22 20.70 -0.82
N GLU A 304 -9.36 20.92 -1.49
CA GLU A 304 -10.51 21.54 -0.86
C GLU A 304 -11.06 20.69 0.29
N VAL A 305 -11.18 19.37 0.10
CA VAL A 305 -11.61 18.44 1.15
C VAL A 305 -10.59 18.40 2.29
N ALA A 306 -9.29 18.30 1.99
CA ALA A 306 -8.23 18.29 2.99
C ALA A 306 -8.25 19.56 3.86
N ASN A 307 -8.31 20.72 3.22
CA ASN A 307 -8.36 22.01 3.93
C ASN A 307 -9.65 22.21 4.73
N ALA A 308 -10.78 21.69 4.24
CA ALA A 308 -12.04 21.71 5.00
C ALA A 308 -11.95 20.84 6.27
N ILE A 309 -11.37 19.64 6.16
CA ILE A 309 -11.15 18.77 7.33
C ILE A 309 -10.18 19.44 8.31
N ALA A 310 -9.04 19.95 7.83
CA ALA A 310 -8.05 20.61 8.69
C ALA A 310 -8.57 21.87 9.39
N ALA A 311 -9.53 22.58 8.79
CA ALA A 311 -10.14 23.78 9.37
C ALA A 311 -11.23 23.45 10.39
N ASN A 312 -12.08 22.47 10.11
CA ASN A 312 -13.26 22.16 10.91
C ASN A 312 -13.00 21.10 11.99
N HIS A 313 -11.98 20.26 11.80
CA HIS A 313 -11.66 19.11 12.63
C HIS A 313 -10.17 19.08 13.00
N PRO A 314 -9.69 20.03 13.83
CA PRO A 314 -8.29 20.09 14.24
C PRO A 314 -7.86 18.88 15.11
N GLU A 315 -8.82 18.14 15.65
CA GLU A 315 -8.58 16.90 16.41
C GLU A 315 -8.17 15.71 15.52
N ILE A 316 -8.40 15.79 14.23
CA ILE A 316 -8.13 14.71 13.28
C ILE A 316 -6.68 14.76 12.79
N TYR A 317 -6.01 13.63 12.83
CA TYR A 317 -4.72 13.47 12.20
C TYR A 317 -4.91 13.25 10.69
N LEU A 318 -4.58 14.26 9.90
CA LEU A 318 -4.77 14.24 8.46
C LEU A 318 -3.46 13.87 7.74
N MET A 319 -3.52 12.84 6.92
CA MET A 319 -2.42 12.35 6.09
C MET A 319 -2.80 12.39 4.61
N VAL A 320 -1.91 12.86 3.77
CA VAL A 320 -2.03 12.79 2.31
C VAL A 320 -0.95 11.84 1.79
N VAL A 321 -1.36 10.76 1.14
CA VAL A 321 -0.45 9.74 0.59
C VAL A 321 -0.50 9.82 -0.93
N LEU A 322 0.61 10.26 -1.53
CA LEU A 322 0.76 10.44 -2.97
C LEU A 322 1.63 9.32 -3.54
N ILE A 323 1.07 8.52 -4.43
CA ILE A 323 1.76 7.35 -5.02
C ILE A 323 1.84 7.52 -6.54
N ASP A 324 3.08 7.50 -7.06
CA ASP A 324 3.38 7.63 -8.49
C ASP A 324 2.84 8.97 -9.07
N GLU A 325 2.82 10.04 -8.25
CA GLU A 325 2.44 11.40 -8.66
C GLU A 325 3.68 12.22 -9.07
N ARG A 326 3.46 13.37 -9.68
CA ARG A 326 4.53 14.25 -10.17
C ARG A 326 5.15 15.04 -9.03
N PRO A 327 6.49 15.26 -9.04
CA PRO A 327 7.16 16.05 -8.00
C PRO A 327 6.55 17.45 -7.80
N GLU A 328 6.17 18.13 -8.89
CA GLU A 328 5.52 19.44 -8.82
C GLU A 328 4.13 19.39 -8.15
N GLU A 329 3.37 18.30 -8.34
CA GLU A 329 2.07 18.10 -7.68
C GLU A 329 2.24 17.78 -6.18
N VAL A 330 3.32 17.08 -5.81
CA VAL A 330 3.70 16.82 -4.40
C VAL A 330 4.00 18.14 -3.69
N THR A 331 4.91 18.95 -4.24
CA THR A 331 5.29 20.24 -3.67
C THR A 331 4.09 21.20 -3.57
N ASP A 332 3.20 21.19 -4.57
CA ASP A 332 2.00 22.01 -4.56
C ASP A 332 1.00 21.54 -3.48
N MET A 333 0.91 20.24 -3.23
CA MET A 333 0.11 19.68 -2.13
C MET A 333 0.69 20.08 -0.77
N GLU A 334 1.99 19.89 -0.53
CA GLU A 334 2.67 20.26 0.70
C GLU A 334 2.49 21.73 1.08
N ARG A 335 2.52 22.63 0.08
CA ARG A 335 2.36 24.07 0.30
C ARG A 335 0.92 24.52 0.51
N SER A 336 -0.03 23.77 -0.01
CA SER A 336 -1.45 24.18 -0.05
C SER A 336 -2.33 23.50 0.99
N VAL A 337 -1.87 22.43 1.65
CA VAL A 337 -2.67 21.66 2.58
C VAL A 337 -1.99 21.60 3.96
N ARG A 338 -2.78 21.76 5.03
CA ARG A 338 -2.30 21.59 6.40
C ARG A 338 -2.45 20.12 6.82
N ALA A 339 -1.60 19.26 6.29
CA ALA A 339 -1.59 17.83 6.56
C ALA A 339 -0.17 17.28 6.47
N GLU A 340 0.06 16.12 7.02
CA GLU A 340 1.28 15.37 6.72
C GLU A 340 1.20 14.82 5.29
N VAL A 341 2.15 15.18 4.45
CA VAL A 341 2.24 14.68 3.06
C VAL A 341 3.33 13.63 2.98
N ILE A 342 2.96 12.43 2.57
CA ILE A 342 3.87 11.30 2.38
C ILE A 342 3.82 10.94 0.90
N ALA A 343 4.93 11.08 0.21
CA ALA A 343 4.94 10.93 -1.24
C ALA A 343 5.97 9.92 -1.74
N SER A 344 5.66 9.31 -2.87
CA SER A 344 6.59 8.56 -3.70
C SER A 344 6.30 8.90 -5.15
N THR A 345 7.25 9.59 -5.80
CA THR A 345 7.08 10.19 -7.12
C THR A 345 7.26 9.18 -8.25
N PHE A 346 6.80 9.51 -9.46
CA PHE A 346 6.74 8.59 -10.61
C PHE A 346 8.11 8.09 -11.10
N ASP A 347 9.19 8.78 -10.75
CA ASP A 347 10.59 8.43 -11.05
C ASP A 347 11.16 7.36 -10.11
N GLU A 348 10.43 7.02 -9.05
CA GLU A 348 10.83 6.02 -8.07
C GLU A 348 10.37 4.59 -8.45
N PRO A 349 11.10 3.55 -8.01
CA PRO A 349 10.72 2.16 -8.28
C PRO A 349 9.46 1.74 -7.53
N ALA A 350 8.73 0.76 -8.08
CA ALA A 350 7.47 0.26 -7.53
C ALA A 350 7.58 -0.25 -6.08
N GLU A 351 8.74 -0.82 -5.70
CA GLU A 351 9.01 -1.27 -4.32
C GLU A 351 8.96 -0.11 -3.32
N LYS A 352 9.42 1.08 -3.73
CA LYS A 352 9.35 2.30 -2.90
C LYS A 352 7.90 2.71 -2.68
N HIS A 353 7.07 2.72 -3.72
CA HIS A 353 5.63 3.00 -3.61
C HIS A 353 4.94 2.06 -2.62
N VAL A 354 5.25 0.77 -2.70
CA VAL A 354 4.71 -0.26 -1.81
C VAL A 354 5.18 -0.02 -0.37
N LYS A 355 6.46 0.29 -0.16
CA LYS A 355 7.04 0.50 1.17
C LYS A 355 6.45 1.75 1.84
N VAL A 356 6.41 2.87 1.13
CA VAL A 356 5.83 4.14 1.61
C VAL A 356 4.36 3.97 2.01
N SER A 357 3.55 3.35 1.15
CA SER A 357 2.15 3.09 1.47
C SER A 357 1.97 2.17 2.67
N SER A 358 2.82 1.16 2.80
CA SER A 358 2.76 0.21 3.91
C SER A 358 3.05 0.88 5.26
N ILE A 359 4.09 1.74 5.33
CA ILE A 359 4.44 2.42 6.58
C ILE A 359 3.41 3.48 6.94
N ALA A 360 2.86 4.22 5.96
CA ALA A 360 1.77 5.16 6.17
C ALA A 360 0.53 4.48 6.78
N LEU A 361 0.14 3.31 6.25
CA LEU A 361 -0.96 2.53 6.82
C LEU A 361 -0.66 2.03 8.23
N GLN A 362 0.57 1.56 8.49
CA GLN A 362 0.95 1.09 9.83
C GLN A 362 0.91 2.25 10.84
N LYS A 363 1.44 3.42 10.48
CA LYS A 363 1.35 4.63 11.30
C LYS A 363 -0.10 4.98 11.62
N ALA A 364 -0.97 5.04 10.61
CA ALA A 364 -2.38 5.30 10.81
C ALA A 364 -3.06 4.31 11.76
N LYS A 365 -2.79 3.00 11.59
CA LYS A 365 -3.31 1.96 12.50
C LYS A 365 -2.86 2.15 13.94
N ARG A 366 -1.58 2.51 14.14
CA ARG A 366 -1.03 2.74 15.50
C ARG A 366 -1.67 3.96 16.18
N LEU A 367 -1.86 5.05 15.43
CA LEU A 367 -2.57 6.23 15.94
C LEU A 367 -4.00 5.87 16.37
N VAL A 368 -4.72 5.10 15.54
CA VAL A 368 -6.09 4.68 15.85
C VAL A 368 -6.16 3.73 17.04
N GLU A 369 -5.16 2.83 17.25
CA GLU A 369 -5.05 2.01 18.47
C GLU A 369 -4.94 2.86 19.74
N CYS A 370 -4.38 4.06 19.61
CA CYS A 370 -4.29 5.03 20.70
C CYS A 370 -5.55 5.91 20.82
N GLY A 371 -6.58 5.69 20.01
CA GLY A 371 -7.86 6.40 20.08
C GLY A 371 -7.93 7.70 19.28
N HIS A 372 -6.97 7.96 18.39
CA HIS A 372 -7.00 9.10 17.49
C HIS A 372 -7.92 8.87 16.30
N ASP A 373 -8.56 9.92 15.81
CA ASP A 373 -9.24 9.94 14.53
C ASP A 373 -8.23 10.27 13.43
N VAL A 374 -8.12 9.40 12.43
CA VAL A 374 -7.15 9.53 11.33
C VAL A 374 -7.89 9.57 9.99
N VAL A 375 -7.53 10.51 9.13
CA VAL A 375 -8.00 10.59 7.74
C VAL A 375 -6.82 10.45 6.80
N ILE A 376 -6.90 9.49 5.88
CA ILE A 376 -5.95 9.31 4.79
C ILE A 376 -6.60 9.73 3.48
N LEU A 377 -6.00 10.68 2.79
CA LEU A 377 -6.30 11.01 1.40
C LEU A 377 -5.27 10.31 0.52
N LEU A 378 -5.68 9.32 -0.25
CA LEU A 378 -4.79 8.51 -1.10
C LEU A 378 -4.95 8.89 -2.57
N ASP A 379 -3.93 9.42 -3.17
CA ASP A 379 -3.87 9.70 -4.61
C ASP A 379 -2.69 8.95 -5.26
N SER A 380 -2.90 7.82 -5.94
CA SER A 380 -4.15 7.14 -6.21
C SER A 380 -4.09 5.64 -5.86
N ILE A 381 -5.24 5.06 -5.56
CA ILE A 381 -5.33 3.61 -5.28
C ILE A 381 -5.07 2.77 -6.54
N THR A 382 -5.40 3.29 -7.72
CA THR A 382 -5.12 2.62 -9.00
C THR A 382 -3.62 2.47 -9.21
N ARG A 383 -2.83 3.51 -8.95
CA ARG A 383 -1.38 3.48 -9.09
C ARG A 383 -0.74 2.62 -7.99
N LEU A 384 -1.25 2.68 -6.76
CA LEU A 384 -0.83 1.78 -5.68
C LEU A 384 -1.05 0.31 -6.06
N ALA A 385 -2.20 -0.03 -6.64
CA ALA A 385 -2.51 -1.38 -7.09
C ALA A 385 -1.58 -1.82 -8.24
N ARG A 386 -1.25 -0.93 -9.16
CA ARG A 386 -0.26 -1.18 -10.22
C ARG A 386 1.13 -1.46 -9.65
N ALA A 387 1.59 -0.66 -8.67
CA ALA A 387 2.88 -0.88 -8.01
C ALA A 387 2.94 -2.26 -7.32
N HIS A 388 1.87 -2.63 -6.61
CA HIS A 388 1.77 -3.97 -6.02
C HIS A 388 1.74 -5.08 -7.07
N ASN A 389 1.13 -4.86 -8.23
CA ASN A 389 1.13 -5.83 -9.33
C ASN A 389 2.53 -6.02 -9.94
N THR A 390 3.31 -4.95 -10.02
CA THR A 390 4.70 -5.00 -10.52
C THR A 390 5.62 -5.76 -9.54
N VAL A 391 5.43 -5.57 -8.23
CA VAL A 391 6.26 -6.19 -7.18
C VAL A 391 5.80 -7.62 -6.84
N ALA A 392 4.55 -7.98 -7.18
CA ALA A 392 4.02 -9.30 -6.87
C ALA A 392 4.81 -10.40 -7.58
N PRO A 393 5.22 -11.48 -6.87
CA PRO A 393 5.83 -12.63 -7.52
C PRO A 393 4.82 -13.27 -8.48
N SER A 394 5.29 -13.67 -9.66
CA SER A 394 4.45 -14.34 -10.66
C SER A 394 3.85 -15.64 -10.09
N SER A 395 2.54 -15.69 -10.02
CA SER A 395 1.79 -16.86 -9.51
C SER A 395 1.38 -17.84 -10.62
N GLY A 396 1.57 -17.45 -11.89
CA GLY A 396 1.06 -18.17 -13.06
C GLY A 396 -0.47 -18.10 -13.21
N LYS A 397 -1.16 -17.37 -12.34
CA LYS A 397 -2.62 -17.11 -12.38
C LYS A 397 -2.88 -15.62 -12.55
N VAL A 398 -3.11 -15.22 -13.78
CA VAL A 398 -3.35 -13.82 -14.15
C VAL A 398 -4.84 -13.60 -14.41
N LEU A 399 -5.41 -12.58 -13.78
CA LEU A 399 -6.78 -12.10 -14.03
C LEU A 399 -6.83 -11.33 -15.36
N SER A 400 -8.03 -10.99 -15.82
CA SER A 400 -8.20 -10.13 -16.99
C SER A 400 -7.45 -8.79 -16.78
N GLY A 401 -6.93 -8.20 -17.85
CA GLY A 401 -6.15 -6.95 -17.77
C GLY A 401 -4.71 -7.11 -17.28
N GLY A 402 -4.18 -8.34 -17.11
CA GLY A 402 -2.78 -8.55 -16.72
C GLY A 402 -2.51 -8.37 -15.22
N VAL A 403 -3.52 -8.54 -14.37
CA VAL A 403 -3.39 -8.44 -12.91
C VAL A 403 -3.08 -9.80 -12.32
N GLU A 404 -1.99 -9.93 -11.57
CA GLU A 404 -1.67 -11.14 -10.81
C GLU A 404 -2.74 -11.41 -9.72
N ALA A 405 -3.12 -12.67 -9.54
CA ALA A 405 -4.24 -13.05 -8.68
C ALA A 405 -4.13 -12.53 -7.23
N ASN A 406 -2.90 -12.43 -6.70
CA ASN A 406 -2.64 -11.99 -5.33
C ASN A 406 -2.22 -10.51 -5.22
N ALA A 407 -2.03 -9.81 -6.33
CA ALA A 407 -1.50 -8.45 -6.35
C ALA A 407 -2.42 -7.45 -5.62
N LEU A 408 -3.74 -7.63 -5.76
CA LEU A 408 -4.73 -6.72 -5.17
C LEU A 408 -5.00 -6.96 -3.68
N LEU A 409 -4.47 -8.04 -3.09
CA LEU A 409 -4.73 -8.37 -1.68
C LEU A 409 -4.27 -7.25 -0.73
N LYS A 410 -3.03 -6.78 -0.87
CA LYS A 410 -2.46 -5.72 -0.03
C LYS A 410 -3.15 -4.36 -0.22
N PRO A 411 -3.36 -3.87 -1.45
CA PRO A 411 -4.16 -2.67 -1.69
C PRO A 411 -5.60 -2.76 -1.13
N LYS A 412 -6.25 -3.92 -1.23
CA LYS A 412 -7.56 -4.14 -0.59
C LYS A 412 -7.48 -4.10 0.93
N GLN A 413 -6.43 -4.67 1.53
CA GLN A 413 -6.20 -4.57 2.97
C GLN A 413 -5.96 -3.13 3.41
N PHE A 414 -5.27 -2.33 2.58
CA PHE A 414 -5.09 -0.90 2.82
C PHE A 414 -6.44 -0.20 2.88
N PHE A 415 -7.22 -0.25 1.82
CA PHE A 415 -8.51 0.43 1.72
C PHE A 415 -9.54 -0.13 2.69
N GLY A 416 -9.55 -1.45 2.90
CA GLY A 416 -10.43 -2.14 3.83
C GLY A 416 -10.12 -1.89 5.31
N ALA A 417 -8.97 -1.28 5.63
CA ALA A 417 -8.63 -0.90 7.00
C ALA A 417 -9.53 0.23 7.53
N ALA A 418 -10.10 1.06 6.65
CA ALA A 418 -10.97 2.16 7.06
C ALA A 418 -12.20 1.66 7.83
N ARG A 419 -12.37 2.14 9.06
CA ARG A 419 -13.47 1.80 9.98
C ARG A 419 -13.60 2.80 11.11
N LYS A 420 -14.81 2.98 11.62
CA LYS A 420 -15.04 3.57 12.95
C LYS A 420 -14.89 2.46 13.98
N ILE A 421 -14.33 2.78 15.13
CA ILE A 421 -14.09 1.82 16.21
C ILE A 421 -15.00 2.15 17.39
N GLU A 422 -15.56 1.10 18.00
CA GLU A 422 -16.36 1.23 19.20
C GLU A 422 -15.48 1.66 20.37
N HIS A 423 -15.87 2.74 21.05
CA HIS A 423 -15.13 3.34 22.19
C HIS A 423 -13.67 3.71 21.85
N GLY A 424 -13.38 4.00 20.60
CA GLY A 424 -12.03 4.33 20.12
C GLY A 424 -12.05 5.37 19.02
N GLY A 425 -10.89 5.54 18.38
CA GLY A 425 -10.72 6.42 17.24
C GLY A 425 -11.40 5.91 15.95
N SER A 426 -11.02 6.50 14.84
CA SER A 426 -11.48 6.08 13.52
C SER A 426 -10.37 6.16 12.48
N LEU A 427 -10.46 5.33 11.46
CA LEU A 427 -9.65 5.42 10.25
C LEU A 427 -10.57 5.68 9.07
N THR A 428 -10.48 6.86 8.48
CA THR A 428 -11.18 7.25 7.25
C THR A 428 -10.19 7.20 6.09
N ILE A 429 -10.56 6.59 4.97
CA ILE A 429 -9.72 6.57 3.77
C ILE A 429 -10.55 7.06 2.58
N LEU A 430 -10.10 8.15 1.97
CA LEU A 430 -10.63 8.69 0.72
C LEU A 430 -9.59 8.48 -0.36
N ALA A 431 -9.86 7.57 -1.27
CA ALA A 431 -8.91 7.18 -2.31
C ALA A 431 -9.39 7.59 -3.70
N THR A 432 -8.52 8.15 -4.52
CA THR A 432 -8.84 8.39 -5.92
C THR A 432 -8.67 7.12 -6.74
N ALA A 433 -9.67 6.80 -7.54
CA ALA A 433 -9.66 5.72 -8.51
C ALA A 433 -9.70 6.29 -9.93
N LEU A 434 -8.73 5.91 -10.76
CA LEU A 434 -8.65 6.36 -12.14
C LEU A 434 -9.44 5.41 -13.05
N ILE A 435 -10.34 5.97 -13.83
CA ILE A 435 -11.14 5.24 -14.83
C ILE A 435 -10.91 5.83 -16.23
N GLU A 436 -11.32 5.10 -17.27
CA GLU A 436 -11.21 5.51 -18.69
C GLU A 436 -9.79 5.95 -19.09
N THR A 437 -8.79 5.31 -18.56
CA THR A 437 -7.37 5.54 -18.91
C THR A 437 -6.98 4.85 -20.22
N GLY A 438 -7.85 4.00 -20.77
CA GLY A 438 -7.57 3.11 -21.89
C GLY A 438 -6.87 1.81 -21.49
N SER A 439 -6.64 1.58 -20.20
CA SER A 439 -6.03 0.37 -19.66
C SER A 439 -7.08 -0.57 -19.05
N LYS A 440 -7.18 -1.80 -19.58
CA LYS A 440 -8.04 -2.84 -19.00
C LYS A 440 -7.66 -3.22 -17.55
N MET A 441 -6.40 -3.00 -17.18
CA MET A 441 -5.95 -3.20 -15.81
C MET A 441 -6.69 -2.27 -14.83
N ASP A 442 -6.83 -1.01 -15.19
CA ASP A 442 -7.48 0.00 -14.33
C ASP A 442 -8.97 -0.28 -14.16
N GLU A 443 -9.63 -0.78 -15.20
CA GLU A 443 -11.03 -1.22 -15.12
C GLU A 443 -11.21 -2.35 -14.12
N VAL A 444 -10.34 -3.37 -14.17
CA VAL A 444 -10.35 -4.49 -13.21
C VAL A 444 -10.06 -4.00 -11.80
N ILE A 445 -9.06 -3.14 -11.63
CA ILE A 445 -8.73 -2.54 -10.33
C ILE A 445 -9.93 -1.79 -9.78
N PHE A 446 -10.57 -0.93 -10.59
CA PHE A 446 -11.73 -0.15 -10.16
C PHE A 446 -12.89 -1.04 -9.70
N GLU A 447 -13.28 -2.05 -10.49
CA GLU A 447 -14.37 -2.98 -10.12
C GLU A 447 -14.08 -3.71 -8.80
N GLU A 448 -12.83 -4.11 -8.56
CA GLU A 448 -12.42 -4.78 -7.33
C GLU A 448 -12.49 -3.86 -6.08
N PHE A 449 -12.27 -2.56 -6.24
CA PHE A 449 -12.36 -1.59 -5.14
C PHE A 449 -13.78 -1.04 -4.94
N LYS A 450 -14.58 -0.93 -6.00
CA LYS A 450 -15.97 -0.48 -5.95
C LYS A 450 -16.80 -1.31 -4.97
N GLY A 451 -16.58 -2.64 -4.97
CA GLY A 451 -17.23 -3.55 -4.02
C GLY A 451 -16.79 -3.36 -2.55
N THR A 452 -15.61 -2.80 -2.32
CA THR A 452 -15.03 -2.61 -0.96
C THR A 452 -15.44 -1.27 -0.34
N GLY A 453 -15.67 -0.25 -1.17
CA GLY A 453 -16.06 1.09 -0.74
C GLY A 453 -17.49 1.16 -0.20
N ASN A 454 -17.75 2.16 0.63
CA ASN A 454 -19.09 2.52 1.14
C ASN A 454 -19.50 3.97 0.81
N MET A 455 -18.70 4.68 0.02
CA MET A 455 -18.98 6.00 -0.53
C MET A 455 -18.32 6.09 -1.91
N GLU A 456 -19.02 6.62 -2.87
CA GLU A 456 -18.55 6.83 -4.24
C GLU A 456 -18.87 8.25 -4.68
N LEU A 457 -17.85 9.02 -5.02
CA LEU A 457 -17.94 10.35 -5.59
C LEU A 457 -17.41 10.31 -7.02
N GLN A 458 -18.28 10.42 -8.00
CA GLN A 458 -17.92 10.36 -9.40
C GLN A 458 -17.68 11.75 -9.99
N LEU A 459 -16.57 11.90 -10.73
CA LEU A 459 -16.25 13.12 -11.48
C LEU A 459 -16.50 12.89 -12.97
N ASP A 460 -17.23 13.80 -13.61
CA ASP A 460 -17.55 13.71 -15.04
C ASP A 460 -16.67 14.64 -15.88
N ARG A 461 -16.03 14.04 -16.89
CA ARG A 461 -15.20 14.75 -17.86
C ARG A 461 -16.00 15.72 -18.75
N LYS A 462 -17.29 15.46 -19.00
CA LYS A 462 -18.15 16.36 -19.77
C LYS A 462 -18.31 17.72 -19.11
N LEU A 463 -18.53 17.71 -17.77
CA LEU A 463 -18.58 18.93 -16.96
C LEU A 463 -17.25 19.68 -17.00
N ALA A 464 -16.13 18.99 -16.80
CA ALA A 464 -14.80 19.59 -16.84
C ALA A 464 -14.47 20.20 -18.21
N ASN A 465 -14.85 19.55 -19.32
CA ASN A 465 -14.68 20.06 -20.67
C ASN A 465 -15.49 21.35 -20.91
N LYS A 466 -16.68 21.45 -20.29
CA LYS A 466 -17.53 22.65 -20.32
C LYS A 466 -17.12 23.72 -19.30
N ARG A 467 -16.02 23.46 -18.52
CA ARG A 467 -15.54 24.35 -17.45
C ARG A 467 -16.56 24.58 -16.33
N ILE A 468 -17.45 23.62 -16.11
CA ILE A 468 -18.37 23.59 -14.98
C ILE A 468 -17.69 22.87 -13.82
N PHE A 469 -17.44 23.59 -12.70
CA PHE A 469 -16.80 23.06 -11.51
C PHE A 469 -17.64 23.36 -10.27
N PRO A 470 -17.67 22.42 -9.29
CA PRO A 470 -17.01 21.10 -9.30
C PRO A 470 -17.62 20.17 -10.36
N ALA A 471 -16.77 19.36 -10.99
CA ALA A 471 -17.21 18.46 -12.07
C ALA A 471 -17.76 17.13 -11.50
N ILE A 472 -18.69 17.22 -10.55
CA ILE A 472 -19.27 16.07 -9.83
C ILE A 472 -20.50 15.57 -10.57
N ASP A 473 -20.56 14.26 -10.81
CA ASP A 473 -21.78 13.58 -11.24
C ASP A 473 -22.70 13.38 -10.03
N LEU A 474 -23.76 14.15 -9.92
CA LEU A 474 -24.69 14.14 -8.80
C LEU A 474 -25.54 12.87 -8.72
N VAL A 475 -25.83 12.27 -9.87
CA VAL A 475 -26.66 11.06 -9.96
C VAL A 475 -25.84 9.81 -9.64
N GLY A 476 -24.62 9.73 -10.19
CA GLY A 476 -23.71 8.62 -9.96
C GLY A 476 -23.06 8.59 -8.58
N SER A 477 -23.14 9.71 -7.83
CA SER A 477 -22.46 9.85 -6.54
C SER A 477 -23.39 9.52 -5.37
N SER A 478 -22.89 8.69 -4.42
CA SER A 478 -23.68 8.27 -3.25
C SER A 478 -22.82 7.79 -2.08
N THR A 479 -23.41 7.85 -0.87
CA THR A 479 -22.86 7.25 0.34
C THR A 479 -23.83 6.17 0.84
N ARG A 480 -23.31 4.98 1.15
CA ARG A 480 -24.09 3.92 1.80
C ARG A 480 -24.37 4.30 3.25
N ARG A 481 -25.61 4.10 3.70
CA ARG A 481 -26.03 4.43 5.06
C ARG A 481 -25.86 5.92 5.39
N ASP A 482 -26.19 6.79 4.43
CA ASP A 482 -26.29 8.24 4.64
C ASP A 482 -27.33 8.61 5.73
N ASP A 483 -28.27 7.70 6.01
CA ASP A 483 -29.22 7.77 7.11
C ASP A 483 -28.58 7.85 8.51
N LEU A 484 -27.33 7.40 8.66
CA LEU A 484 -26.56 7.50 9.92
C LEU A 484 -25.78 8.83 10.05
N LEU A 485 -25.60 9.55 8.93
CA LEU A 485 -24.79 10.75 8.84
C LEU A 485 -25.61 12.02 8.67
N LEU A 486 -26.85 11.92 8.22
CA LEU A 486 -27.76 13.02 7.96
C LEU A 486 -28.98 12.93 8.87
N ASP A 487 -29.43 14.10 9.34
CA ASP A 487 -30.68 14.20 10.06
C ASP A 487 -31.89 13.81 9.18
N LYS A 488 -32.94 13.27 9.77
CA LYS A 488 -34.12 12.74 9.05
C LYS A 488 -34.76 13.81 8.15
N GLU A 489 -34.77 15.06 8.58
CA GLU A 489 -35.33 16.18 7.83
C GLU A 489 -34.47 16.50 6.60
N VAL A 490 -33.15 16.58 6.80
CA VAL A 490 -32.17 16.78 5.72
C VAL A 490 -32.23 15.64 4.72
N LEU A 491 -32.27 14.39 5.20
CA LEU A 491 -32.37 13.20 4.35
C LEU A 491 -33.66 13.21 3.51
N GLY A 492 -34.80 13.59 4.11
CA GLY A 492 -36.08 13.71 3.39
C GLY A 492 -36.01 14.74 2.26
N ARG A 493 -35.43 15.90 2.50
CA ARG A 493 -35.23 16.94 1.48
C ARG A 493 -34.23 16.54 0.41
N MET A 494 -33.13 15.86 0.80
CA MET A 494 -32.17 15.33 -0.16
C MET A 494 -32.76 14.27 -1.08
N ASN A 495 -33.64 13.41 -0.59
CA ASN A 495 -34.33 12.43 -1.42
C ASN A 495 -35.23 13.11 -2.48
N ILE A 496 -35.93 14.19 -2.11
CA ILE A 496 -36.73 14.98 -3.08
C ILE A 496 -35.80 15.64 -4.11
N LEU A 497 -34.69 16.21 -3.67
CA LEU A 497 -33.69 16.82 -4.57
C LEU A 497 -33.10 15.79 -5.55
N ARG A 498 -32.76 14.61 -5.08
CA ARG A 498 -32.24 13.51 -5.92
C ARG A 498 -33.26 13.07 -6.97
N LEU A 499 -34.53 12.93 -6.59
CA LEU A 499 -35.61 12.62 -7.54
C LEU A 499 -35.75 13.70 -8.60
N PHE A 500 -35.68 14.98 -8.22
CA PHE A 500 -35.77 16.12 -9.16
C PHE A 500 -34.60 16.13 -10.16
N ILE A 501 -33.39 15.80 -9.70
CA ILE A 501 -32.18 15.84 -10.54
C ILE A 501 -32.06 14.58 -11.43
N ASN A 502 -32.64 13.45 -11.02
CA ASN A 502 -32.48 12.15 -11.69
C ASN A 502 -32.93 12.17 -13.18
N ASP A 503 -33.92 12.99 -13.52
CA ASP A 503 -34.45 13.11 -14.88
C ASP A 503 -33.65 14.07 -15.76
N MET A 504 -32.63 14.74 -15.20
CA MET A 504 -31.81 15.73 -15.89
C MET A 504 -30.50 15.14 -16.41
N ASN A 505 -29.96 15.73 -17.49
CA ASN A 505 -28.58 15.43 -17.88
C ASN A 505 -27.58 15.95 -16.84
N THR A 506 -26.40 15.34 -16.73
CA THR A 506 -25.37 15.67 -15.71
C THR A 506 -25.02 17.16 -15.69
N ASP A 507 -24.94 17.81 -16.88
CA ASP A 507 -24.62 19.23 -16.97
C ASP A 507 -25.81 20.15 -16.63
N GLU A 508 -27.02 19.77 -16.97
CA GLU A 508 -28.25 20.48 -16.57
C GLU A 508 -28.44 20.39 -15.05
N ALA A 509 -28.30 19.20 -14.47
CA ALA A 509 -28.39 18.95 -13.04
C ALA A 509 -27.41 19.81 -12.24
N MET A 510 -26.13 19.84 -12.65
CA MET A 510 -25.10 20.63 -11.98
C MET A 510 -25.36 22.14 -12.12
N ASN A 511 -25.73 22.63 -13.30
CA ASN A 511 -26.02 24.05 -13.51
C ASN A 511 -27.24 24.52 -12.70
N GLU A 512 -28.31 23.71 -12.67
CA GLU A 512 -29.52 24.04 -11.90
C GLU A 512 -29.22 24.03 -10.37
N LEU A 513 -28.43 23.05 -9.90
CA LEU A 513 -27.98 23.00 -8.52
C LEU A 513 -27.17 24.26 -8.17
N LEU A 514 -26.13 24.58 -8.95
CA LEU A 514 -25.29 25.76 -8.72
C LEU A 514 -26.10 27.07 -8.77
N LYS A 515 -27.06 27.17 -9.66
CA LYS A 515 -27.95 28.32 -9.77
C LYS A 515 -28.76 28.51 -8.47
N ARG A 516 -29.31 27.44 -7.91
CA ARG A 516 -30.11 27.49 -6.68
C ARG A 516 -29.24 27.66 -5.42
N MET A 517 -28.01 27.15 -5.40
CA MET A 517 -27.10 27.35 -4.29
C MET A 517 -26.53 28.77 -4.22
N ARG A 518 -26.51 29.50 -5.35
CA ARG A 518 -26.06 30.90 -5.39
C ARG A 518 -26.97 31.77 -4.53
N GLY A 519 -26.34 32.55 -3.64
CA GLY A 519 -27.08 33.46 -2.75
C GLY A 519 -27.48 32.83 -1.41
N THR A 520 -27.23 31.54 -1.21
CA THR A 520 -27.45 30.88 0.09
C THR A 520 -26.17 30.86 0.93
N LYS A 521 -26.28 31.08 2.22
CA LYS A 521 -25.15 31.14 3.16
C LYS A 521 -24.54 29.77 3.42
N ASP A 522 -25.40 28.77 3.60
CA ASP A 522 -25.04 27.41 3.94
C ASP A 522 -26.00 26.38 3.30
N ASN A 523 -25.80 25.12 3.62
CA ASN A 523 -26.60 24.02 3.09
C ASN A 523 -27.99 23.93 3.74
N GLU A 524 -28.15 24.40 4.97
CA GLU A 524 -29.44 24.43 5.67
C GLU A 524 -30.38 25.45 5.03
N GLU A 525 -29.89 26.68 4.78
CA GLU A 525 -30.64 27.72 4.08
C GLU A 525 -30.99 27.28 2.65
N PHE A 526 -30.06 26.62 1.95
CA PHE A 526 -30.31 26.07 0.62
C PHE A 526 -31.47 25.07 0.65
N LEU A 527 -31.43 24.07 1.56
CA LEU A 527 -32.49 23.07 1.68
C LEU A 527 -33.82 23.69 2.16
N ALA A 528 -33.79 24.70 2.99
CA ALA A 528 -34.98 25.44 3.43
C ALA A 528 -35.63 26.22 2.27
N SER A 529 -34.82 26.75 1.34
CA SER A 529 -35.31 27.51 0.17
C SER A 529 -36.00 26.65 -0.89
N MET A 530 -35.80 25.32 -0.86
CA MET A 530 -36.44 24.41 -1.82
C MET A 530 -37.95 24.28 -1.65
N ASN A 531 -38.51 24.70 -0.53
CA ASN A 531 -39.94 24.69 -0.26
C ASN A 531 -40.66 25.96 -0.72
N ARG A 532 -39.93 26.87 -1.35
CA ARG A 532 -40.48 28.10 -1.95
C ARG A 532 -40.42 27.99 -3.47
#